data_9afafcd4799a15349c4893f8978059e2
#
_entry.id   9afafcd4799a15349c4893f8978059e2
#
_cell.length_a   1.000
_cell.length_b   1.000
_cell.length_c   1.000
_cell.angle_alpha   90.00
_cell.angle_beta   90.00
_cell.angle_gamma   90.00
#
_symmetry.space_group_name_H-M   'P 1'
#
loop_
_entity.id
_entity.type
_entity.pdbx_description
1 polymer ?
#
loop_
_entity_poly.entity_id
_entity_poly.type
_entity_poly.pdbx_seq_one_letter_code
_entity_poly.pdbx_strand_id
1 'polypeptide(L)'
;MNSERILIVDDEETLCEVLKLNLENEGYDVDTAFCAEQAIKFDLKKYSLILLDIMMGEMSGIRFAKILKSNVETANIPIIFCTARDSEDDMIMGLNLGADDYITKPYTVRNVIARVKSVLRRTSRVKI
;
A
#
# COMPACT_ATOMS: atom_id res chain seq x y z
N MET A 1 -13.99 8.22 17.24
CA MET A 1 -13.85 7.18 16.24
C MET A 1 -12.47 7.20 15.62
N ASN A 2 -11.84 6.07 15.57
CA ASN A 2 -10.50 5.98 15.00
C ASN A 2 -10.57 5.69 13.52
N SER A 3 -10.10 6.65 12.74
CA SER A 3 -9.96 6.44 11.31
C SER A 3 -8.74 5.57 11.06
N GLU A 4 -8.86 4.64 10.13
CA GLU A 4 -7.71 3.89 9.65
C GLU A 4 -6.88 4.82 8.76
N ARG A 5 -5.56 4.71 8.86
CA ARG A 5 -4.66 5.57 8.10
C ARG A 5 -3.95 4.76 7.03
N ILE A 6 -3.98 5.26 5.81
CA ILE A 6 -3.43 4.59 4.64
C ILE A 6 -2.31 5.43 4.06
N LEU A 7 -1.20 4.78 3.69
CA LEU A 7 -0.12 5.42 2.95
C LEU A 7 -0.16 4.91 1.52
N ILE A 8 -0.14 5.84 0.55
CA ILE A 8 -0.02 5.51 -0.87
C ILE A 8 1.39 5.89 -1.30
N VAL A 9 2.12 4.93 -1.85
CA VAL A 9 3.49 5.16 -2.36
C VAL A 9 3.49 4.85 -3.85
N ASP A 10 3.49 5.89 -4.68
CA ASP A 10 3.39 5.78 -6.12
C ASP A 10 3.90 7.07 -6.75
N ASP A 11 4.70 7.00 -7.80
CA ASP A 11 5.29 8.19 -8.41
C ASP A 11 4.35 8.93 -9.37
N GLU A 12 3.16 8.41 -9.61
CA GLU A 12 2.14 9.08 -10.43
C GLU A 12 1.29 9.99 -9.55
N GLU A 13 1.65 11.28 -9.52
CA GLU A 13 1.00 12.24 -8.61
C GLU A 13 -0.51 12.35 -8.81
N THR A 14 -0.94 12.40 -10.08
CA THR A 14 -2.38 12.50 -10.37
C THR A 14 -3.14 11.29 -9.82
N LEU A 15 -2.58 10.11 -9.99
CA LEU A 15 -3.19 8.89 -9.47
C LEU A 15 -3.28 8.93 -7.94
N CYS A 16 -2.22 9.38 -7.29
CA CYS A 16 -2.22 9.54 -5.84
C CYS A 16 -3.32 10.48 -5.37
N GLU A 17 -3.52 11.60 -6.08
CA GLU A 17 -4.55 12.57 -5.72
C GLU A 17 -5.94 11.97 -5.85
N VAL A 18 -6.19 11.24 -6.93
CA VAL A 18 -7.49 10.61 -7.16
C VAL A 18 -7.78 9.55 -6.10
N LEU A 19 -6.80 8.70 -5.82
CA LEU A 19 -6.97 7.66 -4.80
C LEU A 19 -7.16 8.27 -3.41
N LYS A 20 -6.37 9.29 -3.08
CA LYS A 20 -6.47 9.94 -1.79
C LYS A 20 -7.86 10.53 -1.59
N LEU A 21 -8.37 11.27 -2.58
CA LEU A 21 -9.70 11.88 -2.48
C LEU A 21 -10.76 10.82 -2.26
N ASN A 22 -10.72 9.75 -3.04
CA ASN A 22 -11.74 8.71 -2.96
C ASN A 22 -11.67 7.90 -1.67
N LEU A 23 -10.47 7.61 -1.18
CA LEU A 23 -10.32 6.90 0.08
C LEU A 23 -10.70 7.78 1.27
N GLU A 24 -10.39 9.08 1.21
CA GLU A 24 -10.83 10.00 2.26
C GLU A 24 -12.35 10.09 2.30
N ASN A 25 -13.00 10.04 1.16
CA ASN A 25 -14.47 10.02 1.10
C ASN A 25 -15.06 8.76 1.74
N GLU A 26 -14.27 7.69 1.84
CA GLU A 26 -14.70 6.47 2.53
C GLU A 26 -14.42 6.50 4.03
N GLY A 27 -13.83 7.58 4.53
CA GLY A 27 -13.59 7.75 5.95
C GLY A 27 -12.16 7.45 6.42
N TYR A 28 -11.24 7.20 5.50
CA TYR A 28 -9.85 6.94 5.87
C TYR A 28 -9.04 8.23 5.93
N ASP A 29 -7.99 8.25 6.74
CA ASP A 29 -6.95 9.28 6.66
C ASP A 29 -5.88 8.78 5.69
N VAL A 30 -5.45 9.62 4.76
CA VAL A 30 -4.57 9.19 3.67
C VAL A 30 -3.38 10.14 3.53
N ASP A 31 -2.19 9.58 3.52
CA ASP A 31 -0.97 10.29 3.17
C ASP A 31 -0.42 9.69 1.88
N THR A 32 0.35 10.49 1.14
CA THR A 32 0.95 10.05 -0.11
C THR A 32 2.46 10.31 -0.09
N ALA A 33 3.21 9.42 -0.71
CA ALA A 33 4.63 9.60 -0.98
C ALA A 33 4.87 9.22 -2.43
N PHE A 34 5.77 9.93 -3.10
CA PHE A 34 5.99 9.73 -4.52
C PHE A 34 7.20 8.84 -4.82
N CYS A 35 7.89 8.39 -3.79
CA CYS A 35 8.96 7.41 -3.87
C CYS A 35 9.18 6.79 -2.50
N ALA A 36 9.93 5.68 -2.49
CA ALA A 36 10.21 4.98 -1.25
C ALA A 36 11.07 5.81 -0.29
N GLU A 37 12.02 6.57 -0.84
CA GLU A 37 12.89 7.43 -0.04
C GLU A 37 12.09 8.48 0.73
N GLN A 38 11.05 9.01 0.10
CA GLN A 38 10.15 9.96 0.76
C GLN A 38 9.33 9.26 1.84
N ALA A 39 8.81 8.07 1.52
CA ALA A 39 7.97 7.32 2.44
C ALA A 39 8.71 6.93 3.72
N ILE A 40 9.99 6.60 3.62
CA ILE A 40 10.79 6.18 4.77
C ILE A 40 10.87 7.28 5.84
N LYS A 41 10.71 8.52 5.46
CA LYS A 41 10.76 9.66 6.39
C LYS A 41 9.49 9.83 7.21
N PHE A 42 8.43 9.12 6.86
CA PHE A 42 7.17 9.18 7.62
C PHE A 42 7.25 8.25 8.83
N ASP A 43 6.37 8.48 9.79
CA ASP A 43 6.21 7.57 10.92
C ASP A 43 5.39 6.36 10.45
N LEU A 44 6.08 5.37 9.86
CA LEU A 44 5.44 4.26 9.15
C LEU A 44 4.57 3.39 10.03
N LYS A 45 4.89 3.28 11.31
CA LYS A 45 4.13 2.40 12.21
C LYS A 45 2.70 2.86 12.46
N LYS A 46 2.36 4.11 12.09
CA LYS A 46 1.00 4.62 12.28
C LYS A 46 0.02 4.18 11.22
N TYR A 47 0.50 3.58 10.13
CA TYR A 47 -0.37 3.20 9.01
C TYR A 47 -1.00 1.85 9.23
N SER A 48 -2.27 1.77 8.84
CA SER A 48 -3.05 0.53 8.89
C SER A 48 -2.89 -0.29 7.61
N LEU A 49 -2.43 0.34 6.53
CA LEU A 49 -2.26 -0.29 5.24
C LEU A 49 -1.40 0.58 4.35
N ILE A 50 -0.60 -0.05 3.49
CA ILE A 50 0.22 0.65 2.51
C ILE A 50 -0.13 0.13 1.12
N LEU A 51 -0.53 1.08 0.23
CA LEU A 51 -0.66 0.81 -1.21
C LEU A 51 0.67 1.16 -1.83
N LEU A 52 1.31 0.22 -2.49
CA LEU A 52 2.71 0.35 -2.86
C LEU A 52 2.95 -0.06 -4.30
N ASP A 53 3.44 0.88 -5.12
CA ASP A 53 3.83 0.60 -6.50
C ASP A 53 5.19 -0.10 -6.51
N ILE A 54 5.33 -1.11 -7.35
CA ILE A 54 6.62 -1.82 -7.51
C ILE A 54 7.60 -0.98 -8.32
N MET A 55 7.10 -0.31 -9.36
CA MET A 55 7.95 0.43 -10.31
C MET A 55 8.02 1.90 -9.94
N MET A 56 8.98 2.28 -9.11
CA MET A 56 9.18 3.68 -8.73
C MET A 56 10.65 3.98 -8.55
N GLY A 57 11.09 5.09 -9.11
CA GLY A 57 12.38 5.68 -8.81
C GLY A 57 13.54 4.69 -8.66
N GLU A 58 14.48 5.03 -7.80
CA GLU A 58 15.66 4.22 -7.57
C GLU A 58 15.39 3.02 -6.67
N MET A 59 14.60 3.21 -5.64
CA MET A 59 14.22 2.10 -4.75
C MET A 59 12.89 1.54 -5.21
N SER A 60 12.88 0.28 -5.62
CA SER A 60 11.64 -0.39 -6.03
C SER A 60 10.71 -0.61 -4.84
N GLY A 61 9.42 -0.80 -5.14
CA GLY A 61 8.45 -1.13 -4.11
C GLY A 61 8.76 -2.46 -3.43
N ILE A 62 9.31 -3.43 -4.17
CA ILE A 62 9.71 -4.71 -3.59
C ILE A 62 10.77 -4.50 -2.51
N ARG A 63 11.79 -3.68 -2.80
CA ARG A 63 12.84 -3.40 -1.83
C ARG A 63 12.29 -2.68 -0.60
N PHE A 64 11.40 -1.71 -0.82
CA PHE A 64 10.76 -1.01 0.29
C PHE A 64 9.94 -1.98 1.14
N ALA A 65 9.22 -2.90 0.51
CA ALA A 65 8.45 -3.91 1.25
C ALA A 65 9.37 -4.80 2.09
N LYS A 66 10.55 -5.16 1.58
CA LYS A 66 11.52 -5.93 2.36
C LYS A 66 11.96 -5.17 3.60
N ILE A 67 12.20 -3.86 3.46
CA ILE A 67 12.56 -3.00 4.59
C ILE A 67 11.45 -3.01 5.63
N LEU A 68 10.19 -2.85 5.19
CA LEU A 68 9.05 -2.87 6.11
C LEU A 68 8.94 -4.20 6.85
N LYS A 69 9.10 -5.32 6.13
CA LYS A 69 8.94 -6.65 6.72
C LYS A 69 10.10 -7.02 7.65
N SER A 70 11.25 -6.38 7.49
CA SER A 70 12.40 -6.67 8.35
C SER A 70 12.41 -5.88 9.65
N ASN A 71 11.49 -4.94 9.83
CA ASN A 71 11.38 -4.12 11.04
C ASN A 71 10.16 -4.58 11.84
N VAL A 72 10.37 -4.94 13.09
CA VAL A 72 9.31 -5.48 13.95
C VAL A 72 8.14 -4.51 14.09
N GLU A 73 8.39 -3.20 14.05
CA GLU A 73 7.33 -2.20 14.19
C GLU A 73 6.43 -2.08 12.96
N THR A 74 6.92 -2.48 11.78
CA THR A 74 6.18 -2.35 10.52
C THR A 74 5.88 -3.67 9.84
N ALA A 75 6.43 -4.77 10.35
CA ALA A 75 6.33 -6.08 9.68
C ALA A 75 4.89 -6.55 9.49
N ASN A 76 3.98 -6.14 10.35
CA ASN A 76 2.59 -6.60 10.30
C ASN A 76 1.65 -5.63 9.56
N ILE A 77 2.18 -4.52 9.04
CA ILE A 77 1.35 -3.60 8.26
C ILE A 77 1.00 -4.28 6.94
N PRO A 78 -0.29 -4.42 6.62
CA PRO A 78 -0.68 -5.03 5.35
C PRO A 78 -0.23 -4.19 4.16
N ILE A 79 0.21 -4.87 3.11
CA ILE A 79 0.69 -4.24 1.88
C ILE A 79 -0.14 -4.74 0.71
N ILE A 80 -0.63 -3.81 -0.11
CA ILE A 80 -1.24 -4.11 -1.40
C ILE A 80 -0.33 -3.51 -2.47
N PHE A 81 0.20 -4.35 -3.35
CA PHE A 81 0.98 -3.85 -4.49
C PHE A 81 0.04 -3.39 -5.59
N CYS A 82 0.26 -2.16 -6.08
CA CYS A 82 -0.49 -1.58 -7.19
C CYS A 82 0.50 -1.20 -8.28
N THR A 83 0.58 -1.98 -9.35
CA THR A 83 1.63 -1.76 -10.34
C THR A 83 1.18 -2.11 -11.75
N ALA A 84 1.83 -1.49 -12.74
CA ALA A 84 1.63 -1.83 -14.14
C ALA A 84 2.27 -3.18 -14.50
N ARG A 85 3.12 -3.72 -13.63
CA ARG A 85 3.79 -4.99 -13.86
C ARG A 85 2.85 -6.13 -13.52
N ASP A 86 2.57 -6.96 -14.51
CA ASP A 86 1.80 -8.18 -14.33
C ASP A 86 2.69 -9.41 -14.53
N SER A 87 4.00 -9.23 -14.40
CA SER A 87 4.94 -10.30 -14.46
C SER A 87 4.67 -11.33 -13.38
N GLU A 88 4.64 -12.59 -13.76
CA GLU A 88 4.45 -13.67 -12.81
C GLU A 88 5.55 -13.67 -11.74
N ASP A 89 6.78 -13.37 -12.14
CA ASP A 89 7.91 -13.33 -11.21
C ASP A 89 7.73 -12.23 -10.17
N ASP A 90 7.28 -11.04 -10.58
CA ASP A 90 7.04 -9.93 -9.66
C ASP A 90 5.89 -10.26 -8.70
N MET A 91 4.85 -10.90 -9.21
CA MET A 91 3.71 -11.30 -8.39
C MET A 91 4.13 -12.33 -7.34
N ILE A 92 4.88 -13.33 -7.75
CA ILE A 92 5.38 -14.36 -6.83
C ILE A 92 6.27 -13.74 -5.77
N MET A 93 7.16 -12.83 -6.16
CA MET A 93 8.04 -12.16 -5.22
C MET A 93 7.23 -11.34 -4.20
N GLY A 94 6.21 -10.60 -4.66
CA GLY A 94 5.36 -9.84 -3.76
C GLY A 94 4.61 -10.73 -2.77
N LEU A 95 4.05 -11.83 -3.25
CA LEU A 95 3.35 -12.78 -2.39
C LEU A 95 4.29 -13.43 -1.38
N ASN A 96 5.52 -13.75 -1.79
CA ASN A 96 6.50 -14.35 -0.89
C ASN A 96 6.95 -13.39 0.20
N LEU A 97 6.82 -12.08 -0.03
CA LEU A 97 7.10 -11.08 0.99
C LEU A 97 5.94 -10.91 1.97
N GLY A 98 4.83 -11.63 1.75
CA GLY A 98 3.68 -11.54 2.62
C GLY A 98 2.73 -10.41 2.26
N ALA A 99 2.71 -9.99 0.99
CA ALA A 99 1.72 -9.01 0.52
C ALA A 99 0.32 -9.58 0.72
N ASP A 100 -0.61 -8.71 1.09
CA ASP A 100 -1.99 -9.11 1.36
C ASP A 100 -2.84 -9.13 0.10
N ASP A 101 -2.43 -8.38 -0.92
CA ASP A 101 -3.12 -8.37 -2.20
C ASP A 101 -2.22 -7.76 -3.26
N TYR A 102 -2.65 -7.85 -4.51
CA TYR A 102 -1.89 -7.40 -5.67
C TYR A 102 -2.88 -6.89 -6.71
N ILE A 103 -2.72 -5.65 -7.13
CA ILE A 103 -3.61 -5.02 -8.12
C ILE A 103 -2.77 -4.57 -9.31
N THR A 104 -3.16 -4.99 -10.53
CA THR A 104 -2.47 -4.56 -11.74
C THR A 104 -3.12 -3.32 -12.33
N LYS A 105 -2.28 -2.41 -12.82
CA LYS A 105 -2.73 -1.24 -13.57
C LYS A 105 -3.00 -1.65 -15.02
N PRO A 106 -3.98 -1.08 -15.70
CA PRO A 106 -4.92 -0.09 -15.17
C PRO A 106 -5.97 -0.73 -14.27
N TYR A 107 -6.42 0.00 -13.28
CA TYR A 107 -7.47 -0.47 -12.38
C TYR A 107 -8.53 0.60 -12.21
N THR A 108 -9.69 0.23 -11.68
CA THR A 108 -10.70 1.22 -11.31
C THR A 108 -10.52 1.60 -9.84
N VAL A 109 -10.89 2.83 -9.51
CA VAL A 109 -10.87 3.28 -8.12
C VAL A 109 -11.76 2.39 -7.26
N ARG A 110 -12.90 1.96 -7.78
CA ARG A 110 -13.81 1.06 -7.07
C ARG A 110 -13.14 -0.25 -6.67
N ASN A 111 -12.32 -0.79 -7.57
CA ASN A 111 -11.61 -2.03 -7.29
C ASN A 111 -10.61 -1.83 -6.16
N VAL A 112 -9.86 -0.71 -6.20
CA VAL A 112 -8.90 -0.41 -5.14
C VAL A 112 -9.61 -0.27 -3.79
N ILE A 113 -10.70 0.50 -3.75
CA ILE A 113 -11.47 0.68 -2.52
C ILE A 113 -11.97 -0.65 -1.97
N ALA A 114 -12.50 -1.51 -2.83
CA ALA A 114 -13.01 -2.81 -2.41
C ALA A 114 -11.91 -3.67 -1.79
N ARG A 115 -10.73 -3.68 -2.39
CA ARG A 115 -9.61 -4.47 -1.87
C ARG A 115 -9.05 -3.90 -0.58
N VAL A 116 -8.97 -2.56 -0.48
CA VAL A 116 -8.56 -1.91 0.76
C VAL A 116 -9.49 -2.31 1.91
N LYS A 117 -10.80 -2.21 1.68
CA LYS A 117 -11.78 -2.59 2.69
C LYS A 117 -11.67 -4.06 3.07
N SER A 118 -11.45 -4.93 2.09
CA SER A 118 -11.32 -6.37 2.33
C SER A 118 -10.10 -6.67 3.20
N VAL A 119 -8.96 -6.08 2.87
CA VAL A 119 -7.72 -6.31 3.61
C VAL A 119 -7.84 -5.76 5.04
N LEU A 120 -8.34 -4.53 5.19
CA LEU A 120 -8.49 -3.94 6.51
C LEU A 120 -9.47 -4.70 7.39
N ARG A 121 -10.53 -5.24 6.82
CA ARG A 121 -11.48 -6.06 7.55
C ARG A 121 -10.84 -7.32 8.09
N ARG A 122 -9.99 -7.98 7.29
CA ARG A 122 -9.29 -9.19 7.71
C ARG A 122 -8.30 -8.90 8.84
N THR A 123 -7.55 -7.81 8.73
CA THR A 123 -6.54 -7.47 9.73
C THR A 123 -7.17 -6.98 11.02
N SER A 124 -8.31 -6.31 10.96
CA SER A 124 -9.03 -5.86 12.15
C SER A 124 -9.48 -7.03 13.01
N ARG A 125 -9.84 -8.15 12.40
CA ARG A 125 -10.27 -9.34 13.16
C ARG A 125 -9.16 -9.91 14.01
N VAL A 126 -7.93 -9.76 13.57
CA VAL A 126 -6.78 -10.31 14.29
C VAL A 126 -6.51 -9.53 15.57
N LYS A 127 -6.98 -8.30 15.66
CA LYS A 127 -6.75 -7.43 16.81
C LYS A 127 -7.70 -7.67 17.98
N ILE A 128 -8.67 -8.51 17.82
CA ILE A 128 -9.66 -8.80 18.88
C ILE A 128 -9.15 -9.79 19.92
#